data_fe2160b455b537ceade129e1fcb48d4f
#
_entry.id   fe2160b455b537ceade129e1fcb48d4f
#
_cell.length_a   1.000
_cell.length_b   1.000
_cell.length_c   1.000
_cell.angle_alpha   90.00
_cell.angle_beta   90.00
_cell.angle_gamma   90.00
#
_symmetry.space_group_name_H-M   'P 1'
#
loop_
_entity.id
_entity.type
_entity.pdbx_description
1 polymer ?
#
loop_
_entity_poly.entity_id
_entity_poly.type
_entity_poly.pdbx_seq_one_letter_code
_entity_poly.pdbx_strand_id
1 'polypeptide(L)'
;ATLDLVCAARWGYKRGALAKKKFIAIAGNIGAGKTELTSFLCRKYGLTPFFEPNEANPYLADFYKDMKTWAFRSQLFFLTAKFRLQRQLERSSGTTLQDRTLYEDAEIFAKNLHRQRYIDKRDWQMYWDLYETFSQTLAPPDLMIYLRCPVKTLRQRIRLRGREMEQDIPTPYLNRLNTLYEEWFSGYKLSPVLVLPTDKLDYVTDLVDRVDLFRQIEKHL
;
A
#
# COMPACT_ATOMS: atom_id res chain seq x y z
N ALA A 1 -11.76 -30.27 -6.66
CA ALA A 1 -10.33 -30.55 -6.85
C ALA A 1 -9.98 -30.89 -8.33
N THR A 2 -10.73 -30.39 -9.35
CA THR A 2 -10.49 -30.79 -10.74
C THR A 2 -10.68 -29.65 -11.76
N LEU A 3 -10.77 -28.40 -11.32
CA LEU A 3 -10.91 -27.22 -12.22
C LEU A 3 -9.66 -26.34 -12.34
N ASP A 4 -8.65 -26.52 -11.48
CA ASP A 4 -7.44 -25.68 -11.46
C ASP A 4 -6.32 -26.11 -12.43
N LEU A 5 -6.42 -27.29 -13.03
CA LEU A 5 -5.37 -27.84 -13.91
C LEU A 5 -5.53 -27.48 -15.40
N VAL A 6 -6.70 -26.99 -15.83
CA VAL A 6 -6.98 -26.71 -17.25
C VAL A 6 -6.62 -25.29 -17.66
N CYS A 7 -6.53 -24.36 -16.72
CA CYS A 7 -6.18 -22.94 -17.03
C CYS A 7 -4.68 -22.70 -17.23
N ALA A 8 -3.81 -23.55 -16.68
CA ALA A 8 -2.35 -23.36 -16.73
C ALA A 8 -1.71 -23.76 -18.09
N ALA A 9 -2.38 -24.56 -18.90
CA ALA A 9 -1.83 -25.13 -20.13
C ALA A 9 -2.02 -24.25 -21.38
N ARG A 10 -2.81 -23.16 -21.32
CA ARG A 10 -3.20 -22.42 -22.53
C ARG A 10 -2.36 -21.18 -22.84
N TRP A 11 -1.47 -20.77 -21.93
CA TRP A 11 -0.65 -19.56 -22.07
C TRP A 11 0.82 -19.82 -21.76
N GLY A 12 1.45 -20.79 -22.26
CA GLY A 12 2.90 -21.04 -22.36
C GLY A 12 3.86 -20.28 -21.40
N TYR A 13 3.40 -19.87 -20.21
CA TYR A 13 4.22 -19.20 -19.21
C TYR A 13 5.07 -20.24 -18.49
N LYS A 14 6.35 -20.35 -18.88
CA LYS A 14 7.37 -20.97 -18.01
C LYS A 14 7.27 -20.25 -16.67
N ARG A 15 6.90 -20.97 -15.59
CA ARG A 15 7.17 -20.56 -14.23
C ARG A 15 8.69 -20.39 -14.11
N GLY A 16 9.19 -19.18 -14.39
CA GLY A 16 10.52 -18.80 -13.97
C GLY A 16 10.56 -18.99 -12.46
N ALA A 17 11.34 -19.93 -11.99
CA ALA A 17 11.55 -20.14 -10.57
C ALA A 17 12.04 -18.79 -10.00
N LEU A 18 11.22 -18.10 -9.22
CA LEU A 18 11.68 -17.05 -8.33
C LEU A 18 12.62 -17.76 -7.35
N ALA A 19 13.91 -17.70 -7.61
CA ALA A 19 14.94 -18.52 -6.96
C ALA A 19 15.10 -18.20 -5.46
N LYS A 20 14.47 -17.12 -4.96
CA LYS A 20 14.47 -16.69 -3.55
C LYS A 20 13.15 -16.03 -3.21
N LYS A 21 12.57 -16.39 -2.05
CA LYS A 21 11.42 -15.69 -1.47
C LYS A 21 11.73 -14.21 -1.36
N LYS A 22 10.82 -13.34 -1.86
CA LYS A 22 10.89 -11.88 -1.74
C LYS A 22 9.67 -11.31 -1.05
N PHE A 23 9.86 -10.24 -0.32
CA PHE A 23 8.80 -9.37 0.17
C PHE A 23 8.77 -8.09 -0.67
N ILE A 24 7.68 -7.89 -1.41
CA ILE A 24 7.46 -6.71 -2.25
C ILE A 24 6.34 -5.88 -1.62
N ALA A 25 6.54 -4.57 -1.55
CA ALA A 25 5.51 -3.65 -1.03
C ALA A 25 5.09 -2.65 -2.11
N ILE A 26 3.79 -2.31 -2.14
CA ILE A 26 3.25 -1.27 -3.00
C ILE A 26 2.81 -0.10 -2.13
N ALA A 27 3.45 1.05 -2.36
CA ALA A 27 3.17 2.31 -1.69
C ALA A 27 2.41 3.29 -2.60
N GLY A 28 1.70 4.22 -1.98
CA GLY A 28 1.02 5.30 -2.71
C GLY A 28 -0.23 5.80 -1.99
N ASN A 29 -0.66 7.00 -2.37
CA ASN A 29 -1.77 7.70 -1.75
C ASN A 29 -3.12 6.96 -1.92
N ILE A 30 -4.16 7.41 -1.24
CA ILE A 30 -5.53 6.93 -1.41
C ILE A 30 -5.96 7.14 -2.86
N GLY A 31 -6.47 6.09 -3.51
CA GLY A 31 -6.87 6.13 -4.92
C GLY A 31 -5.74 5.95 -5.94
N ALA A 32 -4.48 5.68 -5.51
CA ALA A 32 -3.36 5.48 -6.44
C ALA A 32 -3.44 4.18 -7.28
N GLY A 33 -4.29 3.20 -6.90
CA GLY A 33 -4.48 1.94 -7.62
C GLY A 33 -3.71 0.76 -7.04
N LYS A 34 -3.22 0.85 -5.81
CA LYS A 34 -2.41 -0.20 -5.16
C LYS A 34 -3.09 -1.57 -5.16
N THR A 35 -4.35 -1.63 -4.73
CA THR A 35 -5.10 -2.89 -4.59
C THR A 35 -5.31 -3.59 -5.94
N GLU A 36 -5.59 -2.85 -6.99
CA GLU A 36 -5.71 -3.35 -8.36
C GLU A 36 -4.36 -3.91 -8.84
N LEU A 37 -3.27 -3.15 -8.65
CA LEU A 37 -1.94 -3.59 -9.04
C LEU A 37 -1.53 -4.85 -8.25
N THR A 38 -1.77 -4.89 -6.94
CA THR A 38 -1.54 -6.07 -6.11
C THR A 38 -2.26 -7.29 -6.68
N SER A 39 -3.56 -7.14 -6.99
CA SER A 39 -4.38 -8.22 -7.55
C SER A 39 -3.87 -8.70 -8.91
N PHE A 40 -3.44 -7.80 -9.78
CA PHE A 40 -2.90 -8.16 -11.10
C PHE A 40 -1.55 -8.88 -11.00
N LEU A 41 -0.64 -8.37 -10.20
CA LEU A 41 0.69 -9.00 -10.03
C LEU A 41 0.57 -10.38 -9.39
N CYS A 42 -0.28 -10.53 -8.37
CA CYS A 42 -0.48 -11.81 -7.72
C CYS A 42 -1.07 -12.85 -8.66
N ARG A 43 -2.05 -12.48 -9.50
CA ARG A 43 -2.60 -13.41 -10.51
C ARG A 43 -1.58 -13.78 -11.59
N LYS A 44 -0.79 -12.81 -12.06
CA LYS A 44 0.18 -13.03 -13.14
C LYS A 44 1.35 -13.90 -12.70
N TYR A 45 1.89 -13.65 -11.50
CA TYR A 45 3.14 -14.27 -11.06
C TYR A 45 2.95 -15.32 -9.95
N GLY A 46 1.71 -15.57 -9.51
CA GLY A 46 1.43 -16.52 -8.45
C GLY A 46 1.95 -16.05 -7.08
N LEU A 47 1.95 -14.74 -6.83
CA LEU A 47 2.39 -14.16 -5.57
C LEU A 47 1.28 -14.24 -4.51
N THR A 48 1.67 -14.25 -3.22
CA THR A 48 0.73 -14.23 -2.11
C THR A 48 0.38 -12.78 -1.74
N PRO A 49 -0.90 -12.34 -1.91
CA PRO A 49 -1.31 -10.97 -1.60
C PRO A 49 -1.53 -10.76 -0.10
N PHE A 50 -1.16 -9.58 0.38
CA PHE A 50 -1.48 -9.06 1.71
C PHE A 50 -2.13 -7.67 1.55
N PHE A 51 -3.46 -7.65 1.61
CA PHE A 51 -4.23 -6.42 1.43
C PHE A 51 -4.32 -5.58 2.71
N GLU A 52 -4.50 -4.27 2.53
CA GLU A 52 -4.74 -3.35 3.62
C GLU A 52 -6.06 -3.68 4.35
N PRO A 53 -6.05 -3.81 5.70
CA PRO A 53 -7.22 -4.24 6.48
C PRO A 53 -8.21 -3.08 6.75
N ASN A 54 -8.63 -2.37 5.69
CA ASN A 54 -9.52 -1.20 5.80
C ASN A 54 -10.87 -1.55 6.42
N GLU A 55 -11.50 -2.64 5.95
CA GLU A 55 -12.82 -3.06 6.40
C GLU A 55 -12.81 -3.57 7.85
N ALA A 56 -11.67 -4.00 8.36
CA ALA A 56 -11.52 -4.46 9.73
C ALA A 56 -11.32 -3.31 10.73
N ASN A 57 -11.05 -2.07 10.26
CA ASN A 57 -10.86 -0.93 11.16
C ASN A 57 -12.20 -0.36 11.63
N PRO A 58 -12.60 -0.60 12.90
CA PRO A 58 -13.90 -0.15 13.40
C PRO A 58 -14.02 1.37 13.54
N TYR A 59 -12.90 2.10 13.45
CA TYR A 59 -12.86 3.55 13.60
C TYR A 59 -12.80 4.29 12.27
N LEU A 60 -12.66 3.59 11.13
CA LEU A 60 -12.32 4.26 9.86
C LEU A 60 -13.45 5.14 9.34
N ALA A 61 -14.69 4.69 9.44
CA ALA A 61 -15.85 5.49 9.02
C ALA A 61 -16.02 6.74 9.89
N ASP A 62 -15.85 6.61 11.20
CA ASP A 62 -15.94 7.72 12.14
C ASP A 62 -14.75 8.68 12.00
N PHE A 63 -13.56 8.14 11.70
CA PHE A 63 -12.37 8.94 11.40
C PHE A 63 -12.59 9.88 10.21
N TYR A 64 -13.22 9.44 9.13
CA TYR A 64 -13.49 10.32 7.99
C TYR A 64 -14.55 11.39 8.29
N LYS A 65 -15.48 11.14 9.24
CA LYS A 65 -16.46 12.13 9.72
C LYS A 65 -15.84 13.15 10.67
N ASP A 66 -14.99 12.70 11.59
CA ASP A 66 -14.31 13.54 12.58
C ASP A 66 -12.87 13.04 12.79
N MET A 67 -11.98 13.52 11.91
CA MET A 67 -10.57 13.12 11.95
C MET A 67 -9.89 13.44 13.28
N LYS A 68 -10.26 14.57 13.92
CA LYS A 68 -9.62 15.01 15.16
C LYS A 68 -9.90 14.05 16.32
N THR A 69 -11.14 13.64 16.47
CA THR A 69 -11.55 12.73 17.57
C THR A 69 -11.02 11.32 17.39
N TRP A 70 -10.95 10.83 16.14
CA TRP A 70 -10.68 9.42 15.86
C TRP A 70 -9.27 9.12 15.30
N ALA A 71 -8.45 10.18 15.09
CA ALA A 71 -7.12 10.04 14.49
C ALA A 71 -6.26 8.99 15.18
N PHE A 72 -6.02 9.15 16.48
CA PHE A 72 -5.12 8.27 17.23
C PHE A 72 -5.60 6.82 17.23
N ARG A 73 -6.89 6.59 17.52
CA ARG A 73 -7.47 5.23 17.57
C ARG A 73 -7.40 4.52 16.22
N SER A 74 -7.73 5.23 15.15
CA SER A 74 -7.68 4.68 13.79
C SER A 74 -6.25 4.34 13.37
N GLN A 75 -5.27 5.22 13.66
CA GLN A 75 -3.87 4.97 13.32
C GLN A 75 -3.25 3.86 14.18
N LEU A 76 -3.58 3.77 15.45
CA LEU A 76 -3.12 2.70 16.33
C LEU A 76 -3.67 1.34 15.88
N PHE A 77 -4.93 1.30 15.42
CA PHE A 77 -5.49 0.09 14.82
C PHE A 77 -4.67 -0.35 13.59
N PHE A 78 -4.43 0.55 12.63
CA PHE A 78 -3.65 0.22 11.44
C PHE A 78 -2.24 -0.25 11.77
N LEU A 79 -1.54 0.43 12.67
CA LEU A 79 -0.20 0.05 13.10
C LEU A 79 -0.16 -1.39 13.65
N THR A 80 -1.08 -1.73 14.56
CA THR A 80 -1.15 -3.06 15.16
C THR A 80 -1.60 -4.13 14.17
N ALA A 81 -2.59 -3.83 13.32
CA ALA A 81 -3.08 -4.77 12.31
C ALA A 81 -2.00 -5.09 11.27
N LYS A 82 -1.27 -4.08 10.81
CA LYS A 82 -0.17 -4.28 9.84
C LYS A 82 1.05 -4.95 10.44
N PHE A 83 1.36 -4.71 11.70
CA PHE A 83 2.36 -5.49 12.39
C PHE A 83 2.04 -6.99 12.37
N ARG A 84 0.79 -7.36 12.73
CA ARG A 84 0.34 -8.76 12.67
C ARG A 84 0.38 -9.31 11.24
N LEU A 85 -0.05 -8.52 10.27
CA LEU A 85 -0.06 -8.89 8.85
C LEU A 85 1.36 -9.18 8.35
N GLN A 86 2.33 -8.32 8.70
CA GLN A 86 3.72 -8.51 8.30
C GLN A 86 4.37 -9.72 8.98
N ARG A 87 4.03 -10.02 10.24
CA ARG A 87 4.44 -11.26 10.89
C ARG A 87 3.88 -12.53 10.20
N GLN A 88 2.67 -12.45 9.63
CA GLN A 88 2.11 -13.54 8.80
C GLN A 88 2.84 -13.64 7.46
N LEU A 89 3.12 -12.51 6.82
CA LEU A 89 3.87 -12.42 5.58
C LEU A 89 5.27 -13.05 5.71
N GLU A 90 5.98 -12.78 6.78
CA GLU A 90 7.31 -13.38 7.05
C GLU A 90 7.27 -14.92 7.16
N ARG A 91 6.14 -15.49 7.58
CA ARG A 91 5.96 -16.95 7.68
C ARG A 91 5.52 -17.60 6.38
N SER A 92 5.13 -16.84 5.37
CA SER A 92 4.73 -17.39 4.06
C SER A 92 5.88 -18.06 3.35
N SER A 93 5.62 -19.13 2.61
CA SER A 93 6.65 -19.92 1.90
C SER A 93 7.07 -19.32 0.55
N GLY A 94 6.23 -18.46 -0.06
CA GLY A 94 6.46 -17.88 -1.39
C GLY A 94 6.77 -16.38 -1.35
N THR A 95 7.01 -15.81 -2.52
CA THR A 95 7.10 -14.34 -2.67
C THR A 95 5.76 -13.71 -2.35
N THR A 96 5.81 -12.66 -1.53
CA THR A 96 4.65 -11.95 -1.00
C THR A 96 4.57 -10.52 -1.54
N LEU A 97 3.36 -10.02 -1.67
CA LEU A 97 3.08 -8.66 -2.14
C LEU A 97 2.12 -7.97 -1.17
N GLN A 98 2.54 -6.87 -0.55
CA GLN A 98 1.75 -6.14 0.43
C GLN A 98 1.25 -4.81 -0.13
N ASP A 99 -0.08 -4.58 -0.03
CA ASP A 99 -0.72 -3.30 -0.28
C ASP A 99 -0.59 -2.41 0.97
N ARG A 100 0.27 -1.42 0.90
CA ARG A 100 0.64 -0.46 1.95
C ARG A 100 1.28 -1.11 3.19
N THR A 101 2.41 -0.56 3.60
CA THR A 101 3.19 -1.04 4.76
C THR A 101 2.86 -0.25 6.04
N LEU A 102 3.32 -0.78 7.19
CA LEU A 102 3.26 -0.02 8.45
C LEU A 102 4.14 1.24 8.40
N TYR A 103 5.20 1.26 7.58
CA TYR A 103 6.06 2.44 7.41
C TYR A 103 5.28 3.63 6.86
N GLU A 104 4.39 3.40 5.88
CA GLU A 104 3.52 4.44 5.32
C GLU A 104 2.51 4.94 6.36
N ASP A 105 1.95 4.04 7.18
CA ASP A 105 0.99 4.44 8.22
C ASP A 105 1.64 5.42 9.20
N ALA A 106 2.88 5.17 9.62
CA ALA A 106 3.60 6.02 10.55
C ALA A 106 4.13 7.31 9.87
N GLU A 107 4.91 7.14 8.80
CA GLU A 107 5.65 8.24 8.17
C GLU A 107 4.77 9.19 7.35
N ILE A 108 3.61 8.73 6.90
CA ILE A 108 2.69 9.53 6.07
C ILE A 108 1.41 9.86 6.85
N PHE A 109 0.64 8.86 7.23
CA PHE A 109 -0.72 9.08 7.75
C PHE A 109 -0.72 9.62 9.17
N ALA A 110 -0.11 8.93 10.12
CA ALA A 110 -0.04 9.37 11.51
C ALA A 110 0.75 10.68 11.65
N LYS A 111 1.87 10.81 10.94
CA LYS A 111 2.68 12.04 10.90
C LYS A 111 1.91 13.24 10.36
N ASN A 112 1.09 13.05 9.30
CA ASN A 112 0.19 14.09 8.82
C ASN A 112 -0.80 14.54 9.90
N LEU A 113 -1.42 13.59 10.59
CA LEU A 113 -2.41 13.88 11.62
C LEU A 113 -1.78 14.56 12.85
N HIS A 114 -0.56 14.18 13.21
CA HIS A 114 0.20 14.88 14.24
C HIS A 114 0.55 16.31 13.81
N ARG A 115 1.06 16.53 12.59
CA ARG A 115 1.34 17.87 12.05
C ARG A 115 0.08 18.77 12.01
N GLN A 116 -1.11 18.17 11.84
CA GLN A 116 -2.41 18.86 11.91
C GLN A 116 -2.94 19.04 13.35
N ARG A 117 -2.21 18.59 14.38
CA ARG A 117 -2.62 18.60 15.80
C ARG A 117 -3.92 17.81 16.06
N TYR A 118 -4.20 16.79 15.25
CA TYR A 118 -5.26 15.82 15.48
C TYR A 118 -4.81 14.67 16.39
N ILE A 119 -3.49 14.39 16.41
CA ILE A 119 -2.83 13.54 17.39
C ILE A 119 -2.00 14.49 18.25
N ASP A 120 -2.22 14.52 19.55
CA ASP A 120 -1.50 15.38 20.48
C ASP A 120 -0.06 14.89 20.70
N LYS A 121 0.75 15.67 21.44
CA LYS A 121 2.18 15.36 21.62
C LYS A 121 2.42 14.06 22.40
N ARG A 122 1.57 13.74 23.40
CA ARG A 122 1.75 12.53 24.23
C ARG A 122 1.33 11.29 23.47
N ASP A 123 0.18 11.34 22.79
CA ASP A 123 -0.32 10.26 21.93
C ASP A 123 0.64 10.01 20.77
N TRP A 124 1.21 11.08 20.19
CA TRP A 124 2.22 10.96 19.13
C TRP A 124 3.49 10.25 19.62
N GLN A 125 4.02 10.63 20.80
CA GLN A 125 5.19 9.99 21.34
C GLN A 125 4.94 8.49 21.58
N MET A 126 3.81 8.13 22.18
CA MET A 126 3.42 6.73 22.39
C MET A 126 3.28 5.97 21.08
N TYR A 127 2.65 6.58 20.07
CA TYR A 127 2.50 5.96 18.74
C TYR A 127 3.86 5.71 18.08
N TRP A 128 4.76 6.70 18.17
CA TRP A 128 6.09 6.63 17.58
C TRP A 128 6.96 5.58 18.25
N ASP A 129 6.94 5.51 19.56
CA ASP A 129 7.68 4.48 20.34
C ASP A 129 7.21 3.05 19.95
N LEU A 130 5.90 2.86 19.76
CA LEU A 130 5.35 1.60 19.26
C LEU A 130 5.81 1.30 17.83
N TYR A 131 5.76 2.30 16.95
CA TYR A 131 6.21 2.16 15.56
C TYR A 131 7.70 1.77 15.51
N GLU A 132 8.57 2.44 16.27
CA GLU A 132 9.99 2.11 16.31
C GLU A 132 10.22 0.69 16.85
N THR A 133 9.53 0.32 17.93
CA THR A 133 9.60 -1.03 18.49
C THR A 133 9.21 -2.10 17.47
N PHE A 134 8.11 -1.87 16.73
CA PHE A 134 7.64 -2.82 15.72
C PHE A 134 8.58 -2.86 14.52
N SER A 135 9.01 -1.72 14.02
CA SER A 135 9.88 -1.63 12.84
C SER A 135 11.25 -2.29 13.04
N GLN A 136 11.80 -2.24 14.24
CA GLN A 136 13.07 -2.92 14.59
C GLN A 136 12.95 -4.46 14.57
N THR A 137 11.74 -5.00 14.70
CA THR A 137 11.52 -6.46 14.73
C THR A 137 11.06 -7.05 13.40
N LEU A 138 10.83 -6.21 12.40
CA LEU A 138 10.31 -6.59 11.10
C LEU A 138 11.36 -6.41 10.00
N ALA A 139 11.40 -7.36 9.06
CA ALA A 139 12.23 -7.20 7.87
C ALA A 139 11.63 -6.12 6.93
N PRO A 140 12.46 -5.20 6.40
CA PRO A 140 11.99 -4.29 5.36
C PRO A 140 11.66 -5.04 4.07
N PRO A 141 10.90 -4.45 3.13
CA PRO A 141 10.66 -5.06 1.84
C PRO A 141 11.95 -5.22 1.02
N ASP A 142 12.03 -6.26 0.19
CA ASP A 142 13.12 -6.42 -0.77
C ASP A 142 12.99 -5.44 -1.95
N LEU A 143 11.77 -4.98 -2.22
CA LEU A 143 11.44 -3.96 -3.24
C LEU A 143 10.24 -3.15 -2.79
N MET A 144 10.34 -1.83 -2.90
CA MET A 144 9.22 -0.89 -2.73
C MET A 144 8.78 -0.37 -4.11
N ILE A 145 7.51 -0.54 -4.46
CA ILE A 145 6.91 0.03 -5.67
C ILE A 145 6.07 1.25 -5.26
N TYR A 146 6.52 2.45 -5.63
CA TYR A 146 5.79 3.68 -5.32
C TYR A 146 4.93 4.14 -6.50
N LEU A 147 3.62 4.11 -6.32
CA LEU A 147 2.65 4.63 -7.28
C LEU A 147 2.49 6.15 -7.10
N ARG A 148 3.28 6.91 -7.86
CA ARG A 148 3.20 8.37 -7.87
C ARG A 148 2.00 8.81 -8.69
N CYS A 149 1.07 9.57 -8.07
CA CYS A 149 -0.18 9.97 -8.73
C CYS A 149 -0.59 11.40 -8.32
N PRO A 150 -0.91 12.28 -9.28
CA PRO A 150 -1.41 13.62 -8.99
C PRO A 150 -2.77 13.59 -8.28
N VAL A 151 -3.01 14.54 -7.38
CA VAL A 151 -4.26 14.59 -6.58
C VAL A 151 -5.52 14.67 -7.45
N LYS A 152 -5.46 15.34 -8.60
CA LYS A 152 -6.57 15.38 -9.55
C LYS A 152 -7.00 13.96 -9.97
N THR A 153 -6.04 13.11 -10.33
CA THR A 153 -6.29 11.72 -10.74
C THR A 153 -6.75 10.87 -9.55
N LEU A 154 -6.15 11.06 -8.37
CA LEU A 154 -6.60 10.39 -7.13
C LEU A 154 -8.08 10.66 -6.86
N ARG A 155 -8.51 11.92 -6.94
CA ARG A 155 -9.91 12.33 -6.74
C ARG A 155 -10.86 11.66 -7.74
N GLN A 156 -10.47 11.58 -9.01
CA GLN A 156 -11.26 10.88 -10.03
C GLN A 156 -11.42 9.40 -9.69
N ARG A 157 -10.31 8.72 -9.34
CA ARG A 157 -10.32 7.30 -9.00
C ARG A 157 -11.08 6.99 -7.71
N ILE A 158 -11.01 7.84 -6.69
CA ILE A 158 -11.78 7.73 -5.46
C ILE A 158 -13.29 7.80 -5.76
N ARG A 159 -13.70 8.75 -6.62
CA ARG A 159 -15.11 8.87 -7.04
C ARG A 159 -15.58 7.64 -7.81
N LEU A 160 -14.79 7.16 -8.78
CA LEU A 160 -15.13 5.97 -9.59
C LEU A 160 -15.23 4.71 -8.74
N ARG A 161 -14.36 4.55 -7.73
CA ARG A 161 -14.38 3.42 -6.80
C ARG A 161 -15.64 3.39 -5.94
N GLY A 162 -16.24 4.54 -5.62
CA GLY A 162 -17.55 4.65 -4.98
C GLY A 162 -17.63 4.22 -3.52
N ARG A 163 -16.51 4.10 -2.79
CA ARG A 163 -16.54 3.84 -1.35
C ARG A 163 -17.12 5.04 -0.62
N GLU A 164 -18.30 4.88 0.01
CA GLU A 164 -19.05 5.97 0.64
C GLU A 164 -18.20 6.79 1.61
N MET A 165 -17.48 6.13 2.53
CA MET A 165 -16.63 6.77 3.53
C MET A 165 -15.47 7.60 2.96
N GLU A 166 -15.09 7.41 1.69
CA GLU A 166 -13.97 8.11 1.06
C GLU A 166 -14.40 9.28 0.16
N GLN A 167 -15.70 9.41 -0.14
CA GLN A 167 -16.19 10.44 -1.07
C GLN A 167 -15.92 11.86 -0.56
N ASP A 168 -16.00 12.05 0.75
CA ASP A 168 -15.84 13.34 1.43
C ASP A 168 -14.40 13.64 1.88
N ILE A 169 -13.43 12.82 1.51
CA ILE A 169 -12.01 13.09 1.84
C ILE A 169 -11.62 14.48 1.30
N PRO A 170 -11.18 15.43 2.16
CA PRO A 170 -10.85 16.76 1.72
C PRO A 170 -9.64 16.78 0.77
N THR A 171 -9.72 17.54 -0.32
CA THR A 171 -8.57 17.71 -1.25
C THR A 171 -7.30 18.20 -0.55
N PRO A 172 -7.34 19.15 0.42
CA PRO A 172 -6.15 19.52 1.19
C PRO A 172 -5.52 18.35 1.96
N TYR A 173 -6.31 17.39 2.43
CA TYR A 173 -5.78 16.17 3.08
C TYR A 173 -4.96 15.34 2.08
N LEU A 174 -5.50 15.05 0.90
CA LEU A 174 -4.79 14.31 -0.15
C LEU A 174 -3.52 15.04 -0.62
N ASN A 175 -3.55 16.38 -0.73
CA ASN A 175 -2.37 17.17 -1.07
C ASN A 175 -1.26 17.01 -0.02
N ARG A 176 -1.60 17.12 1.27
CA ARG A 176 -0.61 16.92 2.36
C ARG A 176 -0.01 15.52 2.35
N LEU A 177 -0.84 14.49 2.12
CA LEU A 177 -0.32 13.13 1.99
C LEU A 177 0.65 13.02 0.79
N ASN A 178 0.32 13.58 -0.37
CA ASN A 178 1.23 13.57 -1.53
C ASN A 178 2.57 14.25 -1.22
N THR A 179 2.54 15.41 -0.55
CA THR A 179 3.78 16.07 -0.11
C THR A 179 4.60 15.18 0.80
N LEU A 180 3.97 14.52 1.77
CA LEU A 180 4.66 13.60 2.69
C LEU A 180 5.22 12.37 1.96
N TYR A 181 4.52 11.85 0.95
CA TYR A 181 5.05 10.76 0.11
C TYR A 181 6.33 11.18 -0.60
N GLU A 182 6.36 12.37 -1.23
CA GLU A 182 7.56 12.87 -1.89
C GLU A 182 8.71 13.13 -0.90
N GLU A 183 8.41 13.73 0.26
CA GLU A 183 9.38 13.92 1.35
C GLU A 183 9.97 12.58 1.80
N TRP A 184 9.11 11.60 2.07
CA TRP A 184 9.53 10.28 2.57
C TRP A 184 10.38 9.54 1.55
N PHE A 185 9.96 9.47 0.29
CA PHE A 185 10.72 8.78 -0.74
C PHE A 185 12.02 9.47 -1.11
N SER A 186 12.14 10.78 -0.94
CA SER A 186 13.42 11.48 -1.12
C SER A 186 14.51 11.04 -0.15
N GLY A 187 14.12 10.57 1.04
CA GLY A 187 15.02 10.08 2.09
C GLY A 187 14.97 8.56 2.33
N TYR A 188 14.17 7.81 1.56
CA TYR A 188 13.96 6.38 1.78
C TYR A 188 15.19 5.54 1.48
N LYS A 189 15.59 4.68 2.44
CA LYS A 189 16.82 3.86 2.33
C LYS A 189 16.62 2.40 2.77
N LEU A 190 15.38 1.99 3.09
CA LEU A 190 15.14 0.64 3.62
C LEU A 190 15.27 -0.44 2.54
N SER A 191 14.98 -0.10 1.28
CA SER A 191 15.07 -1.02 0.14
C SER A 191 15.18 -0.26 -1.18
N PRO A 192 15.49 -0.92 -2.31
CA PRO A 192 15.32 -0.35 -3.64
C PRO A 192 13.88 0.14 -3.87
N VAL A 193 13.74 1.26 -4.60
CA VAL A 193 12.44 1.86 -4.92
C VAL A 193 12.24 1.89 -6.43
N LEU A 194 11.12 1.34 -6.90
CA LEU A 194 10.63 1.52 -8.26
C LEU A 194 9.50 2.57 -8.24
N VAL A 195 9.75 3.76 -8.77
CA VAL A 195 8.73 4.82 -8.87
C VAL A 195 7.97 4.67 -10.18
N LEU A 196 6.66 4.51 -10.09
CA LEU A 196 5.75 4.38 -11.22
C LEU A 196 4.79 5.58 -11.28
N PRO A 197 4.96 6.51 -12.25
CA PRO A 197 3.97 7.55 -12.52
C PRO A 197 2.68 6.90 -13.04
N THR A 198 1.55 7.10 -12.34
CA THR A 198 0.29 6.42 -12.67
C THR A 198 -0.80 7.36 -13.17
N ASP A 199 -0.46 8.61 -13.44
CA ASP A 199 -1.41 9.61 -13.95
C ASP A 199 -1.83 9.36 -15.40
N LYS A 200 -0.92 8.78 -16.21
CA LYS A 200 -1.12 8.42 -17.61
C LYS A 200 -1.29 6.92 -17.85
N LEU A 201 -1.16 6.12 -16.81
CA LEU A 201 -1.25 4.66 -16.91
C LEU A 201 -2.66 4.20 -16.54
N ASP A 202 -3.39 3.70 -17.51
CA ASP A 202 -4.64 2.95 -17.30
C ASP A 202 -4.41 1.44 -17.40
N TYR A 203 -3.61 0.91 -16.48
CA TYR A 203 -3.33 -0.53 -16.43
C TYR A 203 -4.56 -1.39 -16.04
N VAL A 204 -5.69 -0.77 -15.72
CA VAL A 204 -6.94 -1.48 -15.44
C VAL A 204 -7.65 -1.84 -16.75
N THR A 205 -7.80 -0.88 -17.65
CA THR A 205 -8.55 -1.06 -18.90
C THR A 205 -7.64 -1.15 -20.14
N ASP A 206 -6.46 -0.50 -20.14
CA ASP A 206 -5.52 -0.52 -21.25
C ASP A 206 -4.48 -1.66 -21.13
N LEU A 207 -4.47 -2.55 -22.15
CA LEU A 207 -3.57 -3.69 -22.19
C LEU A 207 -2.11 -3.30 -22.46
N VAL A 208 -1.88 -2.23 -23.23
CA VAL A 208 -0.52 -1.76 -23.57
C VAL A 208 0.15 -1.19 -22.33
N ASP A 209 -0.54 -0.28 -21.65
CA ASP A 209 -0.09 0.30 -20.38
C ASP A 209 0.23 -0.78 -19.34
N ARG A 210 -0.62 -1.81 -19.30
CA ARG A 210 -0.43 -2.96 -18.40
C ARG A 210 0.83 -3.77 -18.74
N VAL A 211 1.08 -4.03 -20.02
CA VAL A 211 2.27 -4.79 -20.45
C VAL A 211 3.54 -3.99 -20.14
N ASP A 212 3.55 -2.70 -20.40
CA ASP A 212 4.72 -1.86 -20.13
C ASP A 212 5.00 -1.71 -18.63
N LEU A 213 3.95 -1.59 -17.81
CA LEU A 213 4.06 -1.62 -16.36
C LEU A 213 4.70 -2.93 -15.87
N PHE A 214 4.21 -4.06 -16.37
CA PHE A 214 4.76 -5.37 -15.99
C PHE A 214 6.22 -5.54 -16.39
N ARG A 215 6.62 -5.12 -17.60
CA ARG A 215 8.02 -5.14 -18.02
C ARG A 215 8.96 -4.33 -17.12
N GLN A 216 8.49 -3.20 -16.60
CA GLN A 216 9.26 -2.41 -15.64
C GLN A 216 9.44 -3.16 -14.32
N ILE A 217 8.38 -3.79 -13.80
CA ILE A 217 8.41 -4.54 -12.54
C ILE A 217 9.24 -5.83 -12.69
N GLU A 218 9.12 -6.54 -13.82
CA GLU A 218 9.86 -7.80 -14.10
C GLU A 218 11.37 -7.66 -14.00
N LYS A 219 11.93 -6.49 -14.28
CA LYS A 219 13.37 -6.23 -14.14
C LYS A 219 13.85 -6.28 -12.68
N HIS A 220 12.93 -6.22 -11.73
CA HIS A 220 13.22 -6.19 -10.30
C HIS A 220 12.74 -7.46 -9.55
N LEU A 221 11.96 -8.34 -10.22
CA LEU A 221 11.53 -9.63 -9.69
C LEU A 221 12.60 -10.71 -9.90
#